data_08ef129a6a2107371f83151d91dfe841
#
_entry.id   08ef129a6a2107371f83151d91dfe841
#
_cell.length_a   1.000
_cell.length_b   1.000
_cell.length_c   1.000
_cell.angle_alpha   90.00
_cell.angle_beta   90.00
_cell.angle_gamma   90.00
#
_symmetry.space_group_name_H-M   'P 1'
#
loop_
_entity.id
_entity.type
_entity.pdbx_description
1 polymer ?
#
loop_
_entity_poly.entity_id
_entity_poly.type
_entity_poly.pdbx_seq_one_letter_code
_entity_poly.pdbx_strand_id
1 'polypeptide(L)'
;MAGIEPMLAVNLGTRDGDAARNMLEYCNFPGGTAWSDLRRKHGWEKPHGVKFWCLGNEMDGPWQMESKTADEYGRRAYEAAKMMRWIDPSIELAACGSSARSMATYGQWEQTVLEHTFDQVEYISLHTYLNNYAGDTAAFLACPDLMDTFIEEVVAIADSVAAKRRSSKRIMLSFDEWNVWYRTRRDRATRVKEGWPVAPPILEEIYTMEDALAFGGACISLLNHADRVKTACLAQLVNVIAPIMTEKGGAAWRQTIFWPFAQMSRFGRGHALRAKVDSPTYDATYYDPRGKQDNYYPIAAAPYLKLSAIADRATKGLNLMMLNRHLTEPLSVEVMARGFSGKSVVAAMTLHDKDLQAVNSAAAPDRVAPRKLGRISLDGERIKLTLPPASWSVVSLA
;
A
#
# COMPACT_ATOMS: atom_id res chain seq x y z
N MET A 1 -8.46 -18.94 12.92
CA MET A 1 -8.62 -17.96 11.83
C MET A 1 -7.79 -16.74 12.14
N ALA A 2 -7.29 -16.02 11.12
CA ALA A 2 -6.35 -14.92 11.32
C ALA A 2 -6.95 -13.63 11.93
N GLY A 3 -8.29 -13.57 12.08
CA GLY A 3 -8.97 -12.38 12.63
C GLY A 3 -8.88 -11.15 11.72
N ILE A 4 -8.75 -11.37 10.41
CA ILE A 4 -8.71 -10.31 9.38
C ILE A 4 -10.10 -10.11 8.78
N GLU A 5 -10.36 -8.89 8.33
CA GLU A 5 -11.57 -8.54 7.57
C GLU A 5 -11.30 -8.79 6.07
N PRO A 6 -12.14 -9.56 5.38
CA PRO A 6 -11.95 -9.82 3.96
C PRO A 6 -12.39 -8.62 3.12
N MET A 7 -11.63 -8.36 2.05
CA MET A 7 -11.94 -7.44 0.97
C MET A 7 -12.04 -8.25 -0.32
N LEU A 8 -13.17 -8.20 -0.99
CA LEU A 8 -13.44 -8.98 -2.20
C LEU A 8 -13.63 -8.08 -3.41
N ALA A 9 -13.09 -8.49 -4.55
CA ALA A 9 -13.30 -7.82 -5.83
C ALA A 9 -14.31 -8.60 -6.68
N VAL A 10 -15.31 -7.92 -7.23
CA VAL A 10 -16.23 -8.50 -8.23
C VAL A 10 -15.67 -8.29 -9.64
N ASN A 11 -15.95 -9.18 -10.55
CA ASN A 11 -15.53 -9.07 -11.94
C ASN A 11 -16.49 -8.18 -12.73
N LEU A 12 -16.07 -6.96 -13.08
CA LEU A 12 -16.79 -6.03 -13.95
C LEU A 12 -16.18 -5.89 -15.36
N GLY A 13 -15.15 -6.67 -15.68
CA GLY A 13 -14.63 -6.83 -17.03
C GLY A 13 -15.53 -7.75 -17.85
N THR A 14 -15.32 -9.05 -17.72
CA THR A 14 -16.02 -10.12 -18.46
C THR A 14 -17.36 -10.52 -17.86
N ARG A 15 -17.76 -9.95 -16.69
CA ARG A 15 -19.03 -10.17 -16.02
C ARG A 15 -19.76 -8.85 -15.80
N ASP A 16 -21.01 -8.92 -15.38
CA ASP A 16 -21.90 -7.78 -15.21
C ASP A 16 -22.34 -7.56 -13.75
N GLY A 17 -23.22 -6.60 -13.55
CA GLY A 17 -23.77 -6.30 -12.23
C GLY A 17 -24.59 -7.42 -11.61
N ASP A 18 -25.22 -8.29 -12.44
CA ASP A 18 -25.94 -9.45 -11.92
C ASP A 18 -24.98 -10.48 -11.31
N ALA A 19 -23.85 -10.75 -11.96
CA ALA A 19 -22.83 -11.62 -11.40
C ALA A 19 -22.23 -11.05 -10.10
N ALA A 20 -22.02 -9.73 -10.02
CA ALA A 20 -21.56 -9.06 -8.81
C ALA A 20 -22.58 -9.19 -7.65
N ARG A 21 -23.86 -8.94 -7.93
CA ARG A 21 -24.95 -9.14 -7.00
C ARG A 21 -25.02 -10.59 -6.51
N ASN A 22 -24.92 -11.57 -7.42
CA ASN A 22 -24.97 -12.99 -7.09
C ASN A 22 -23.83 -13.40 -6.13
N MET A 23 -22.63 -12.88 -6.33
CA MET A 23 -21.51 -13.13 -5.43
C MET A 23 -21.75 -12.55 -4.03
N LEU A 24 -22.30 -11.34 -3.94
CA LEU A 24 -22.66 -10.74 -2.67
C LEU A 24 -23.80 -11.51 -1.98
N GLU A 25 -24.83 -11.92 -2.72
CA GLU A 25 -25.93 -12.73 -2.22
C GLU A 25 -25.43 -14.04 -1.61
N TYR A 26 -24.52 -14.73 -2.31
CA TYR A 26 -23.86 -15.92 -1.78
C TYR A 26 -23.15 -15.62 -0.45
N CYS A 27 -22.40 -14.53 -0.37
CA CYS A 27 -21.60 -14.23 0.82
C CYS A 27 -22.45 -13.71 1.99
N ASN A 28 -23.40 -12.81 1.74
CA ASN A 28 -23.99 -11.99 2.80
C ASN A 28 -25.48 -12.26 3.06
N PHE A 29 -26.23 -12.81 2.10
CA PHE A 29 -27.66 -12.98 2.29
C PHE A 29 -27.97 -14.15 3.24
N PRO A 30 -28.93 -14.02 4.17
CA PRO A 30 -29.14 -15.03 5.22
C PRO A 30 -29.53 -16.42 4.69
N GLY A 31 -30.47 -16.51 3.75
CA GLY A 31 -30.98 -17.76 3.19
C GLY A 31 -32.30 -17.56 2.45
N GLY A 32 -32.79 -18.58 1.78
CA GLY A 32 -34.05 -18.56 1.03
C GLY A 32 -33.94 -18.03 -0.40
N THR A 33 -32.72 -17.86 -0.90
CA THR A 33 -32.43 -17.51 -2.28
C THR A 33 -31.46 -18.52 -2.88
N ALA A 34 -31.39 -18.62 -4.22
CA ALA A 34 -30.57 -19.61 -4.89
C ALA A 34 -29.10 -19.59 -4.44
N TRP A 35 -28.49 -18.40 -4.32
CA TRP A 35 -27.08 -18.26 -3.97
C TRP A 35 -26.82 -18.40 -2.47
N SER A 36 -27.67 -17.85 -1.62
CA SER A 36 -27.54 -18.03 -0.18
C SER A 36 -27.74 -19.49 0.23
N ASP A 37 -28.68 -20.20 -0.40
CA ASP A 37 -28.90 -21.62 -0.15
C ASP A 37 -27.78 -22.49 -0.71
N LEU A 38 -27.14 -22.07 -1.82
CA LEU A 38 -25.92 -22.71 -2.33
C LEU A 38 -24.77 -22.60 -1.31
N ARG A 39 -24.55 -21.42 -0.68
CA ARG A 39 -23.57 -21.27 0.41
C ARG A 39 -23.85 -22.27 1.53
N ARG A 40 -25.11 -22.38 1.97
CA ARG A 40 -25.53 -23.32 3.03
C ARG A 40 -25.28 -24.76 2.63
N LYS A 41 -25.58 -25.11 1.37
CA LYS A 41 -25.28 -26.44 0.81
C LYS A 41 -23.77 -26.74 0.80
N HIS A 42 -22.93 -25.71 0.63
CA HIS A 42 -21.47 -25.83 0.75
C HIS A 42 -20.96 -25.91 2.20
N GLY A 43 -21.86 -26.01 3.18
CA GLY A 43 -21.53 -26.19 4.60
C GLY A 43 -21.42 -24.91 5.42
N TRP A 44 -21.73 -23.75 4.85
CA TRP A 44 -21.66 -22.46 5.54
C TRP A 44 -23.07 -21.93 5.83
N GLU A 45 -23.61 -22.33 6.98
CA GLU A 45 -24.99 -21.98 7.37
C GLU A 45 -25.18 -20.46 7.54
N LYS A 46 -24.24 -19.79 8.22
CA LYS A 46 -24.29 -18.36 8.45
C LYS A 46 -23.67 -17.55 7.30
N PRO A 47 -24.16 -16.34 7.02
CA PRO A 47 -23.49 -15.41 6.13
C PRO A 47 -22.04 -15.14 6.53
N HIS A 48 -21.18 -14.91 5.52
CA HIS A 48 -19.79 -14.51 5.78
C HIS A 48 -19.69 -13.06 6.25
N GLY A 49 -20.66 -12.21 5.90
CA GLY A 49 -20.75 -10.82 6.36
C GLY A 49 -19.61 -9.96 5.83
N VAL A 50 -19.20 -10.17 4.58
CA VAL A 50 -18.13 -9.39 3.95
C VAL A 50 -18.58 -7.94 3.79
N LYS A 51 -17.83 -7.01 4.37
CA LYS A 51 -18.17 -5.58 4.39
C LYS A 51 -17.62 -4.84 3.19
N PHE A 52 -16.38 -5.12 2.80
CA PHE A 52 -15.64 -4.32 1.85
C PHE A 52 -15.53 -5.01 0.48
N TRP A 53 -15.94 -4.29 -0.59
CA TRP A 53 -16.00 -4.83 -1.95
C TRP A 53 -15.42 -3.86 -2.96
N CYS A 54 -14.57 -4.38 -3.86
CA CYS A 54 -14.04 -3.64 -4.99
C CYS A 54 -14.89 -3.91 -6.25
N LEU A 55 -15.25 -2.85 -6.95
CA LEU A 55 -16.03 -2.90 -8.18
C LEU A 55 -15.12 -3.14 -9.40
N GLY A 56 -14.45 -4.28 -9.43
CA GLY A 56 -13.47 -4.64 -10.43
C GLY A 56 -12.03 -4.51 -9.94
N ASN A 57 -11.07 -4.61 -10.86
CA ASN A 57 -9.64 -4.40 -10.63
C ASN A 57 -8.98 -3.85 -11.88
N GLU A 58 -8.25 -2.73 -11.77
CA GLU A 58 -7.47 -2.13 -12.88
C GLU A 58 -8.24 -1.99 -14.19
N MET A 59 -9.46 -1.51 -14.13
CA MET A 59 -10.37 -1.52 -15.27
C MET A 59 -9.95 -0.58 -16.41
N ASP A 60 -9.00 0.33 -16.17
CA ASP A 60 -8.34 1.19 -17.15
C ASP A 60 -7.15 0.51 -17.84
N GLY A 61 -6.67 -0.61 -17.29
CA GLY A 61 -5.46 -1.28 -17.74
C GLY A 61 -5.67 -2.15 -18.98
N PRO A 62 -4.95 -1.90 -20.10
CA PRO A 62 -5.11 -2.69 -21.33
C PRO A 62 -4.66 -4.17 -21.19
N TRP A 63 -4.07 -4.54 -20.08
CA TRP A 63 -3.74 -5.94 -19.72
C TRP A 63 -4.90 -6.70 -19.10
N GLN A 64 -5.95 -6.01 -18.67
CA GLN A 64 -7.17 -6.64 -18.16
C GLN A 64 -8.08 -7.06 -19.32
N MET A 65 -8.68 -8.26 -19.19
CA MET A 65 -9.68 -8.70 -20.14
C MET A 65 -10.94 -7.83 -20.00
N GLU A 66 -11.40 -7.27 -21.13
CA GLU A 66 -12.51 -6.32 -21.16
C GLU A 66 -12.22 -5.04 -20.36
N SER A 67 -10.99 -4.50 -20.45
CA SER A 67 -10.70 -3.14 -19.99
C SER A 67 -11.65 -2.14 -20.64
N LYS A 68 -11.91 -1.03 -19.97
CA LYS A 68 -12.98 -0.10 -20.35
C LYS A 68 -12.48 1.33 -20.44
N THR A 69 -13.19 2.17 -21.13
CA THR A 69 -13.11 3.62 -20.96
C THR A 69 -13.68 4.02 -19.60
N ALA A 70 -13.31 5.20 -19.10
CA ALA A 70 -13.78 5.68 -17.80
C ALA A 70 -15.31 5.79 -17.73
N ASP A 71 -15.94 6.17 -18.84
CA ASP A 71 -17.40 6.31 -18.94
C ASP A 71 -18.10 4.93 -18.91
N GLU A 72 -17.63 3.98 -19.72
CA GLU A 72 -18.15 2.61 -19.72
C GLU A 72 -18.01 1.93 -18.38
N TYR A 73 -16.84 2.07 -17.74
CA TYR A 73 -16.60 1.50 -16.42
C TYR A 73 -17.46 2.21 -15.36
N GLY A 74 -17.47 3.54 -15.32
CA GLY A 74 -18.23 4.30 -14.34
C GLY A 74 -19.71 3.95 -14.37
N ARG A 75 -20.29 3.85 -15.58
CA ARG A 75 -21.68 3.42 -15.77
C ARG A 75 -21.92 2.00 -15.25
N ARG A 76 -21.05 1.05 -15.60
CA ARG A 76 -21.17 -0.35 -15.16
C ARG A 76 -21.02 -0.49 -13.64
N ALA A 77 -20.04 0.19 -13.06
CA ALA A 77 -19.80 0.19 -11.60
C ALA A 77 -20.99 0.78 -10.83
N TYR A 78 -21.58 1.85 -11.33
CA TYR A 78 -22.78 2.46 -10.74
C TYR A 78 -23.95 1.47 -10.69
N GLU A 79 -24.27 0.80 -11.79
CA GLU A 79 -25.37 -0.16 -11.82
C GLU A 79 -25.09 -1.40 -10.95
N ALA A 80 -23.86 -1.92 -10.99
CA ALA A 80 -23.46 -3.02 -10.10
C ALA A 80 -23.58 -2.64 -8.63
N ALA A 81 -23.12 -1.45 -8.25
CA ALA A 81 -23.23 -0.94 -6.87
C ALA A 81 -24.69 -0.88 -6.38
N LYS A 82 -25.60 -0.37 -7.21
CA LYS A 82 -27.04 -0.34 -6.88
C LYS A 82 -27.59 -1.74 -6.62
N MET A 83 -27.30 -2.69 -7.52
CA MET A 83 -27.77 -4.08 -7.39
C MET A 83 -27.21 -4.75 -6.14
N MET A 84 -25.92 -4.52 -5.82
CA MET A 84 -25.28 -5.05 -4.61
C MET A 84 -25.91 -4.43 -3.34
N ARG A 85 -26.12 -3.12 -3.30
CA ARG A 85 -26.72 -2.46 -2.12
C ARG A 85 -28.18 -2.84 -1.87
N TRP A 86 -28.88 -3.32 -2.86
CA TRP A 86 -30.23 -3.87 -2.66
C TRP A 86 -30.22 -5.21 -1.90
N ILE A 87 -29.11 -5.96 -2.03
CA ILE A 87 -28.93 -7.20 -1.26
C ILE A 87 -28.45 -6.89 0.16
N ASP A 88 -27.44 -6.01 0.29
CA ASP A 88 -26.86 -5.61 1.58
C ASP A 88 -26.49 -4.12 1.55
N PRO A 89 -27.33 -3.23 2.12
CA PRO A 89 -27.03 -1.80 2.14
C PRO A 89 -25.86 -1.41 3.06
N SER A 90 -25.38 -2.33 3.90
CA SER A 90 -24.32 -2.08 4.88
C SER A 90 -22.91 -2.25 4.34
N ILE A 91 -22.76 -2.66 3.07
CA ILE A 91 -21.43 -2.85 2.44
C ILE A 91 -20.77 -1.51 2.13
N GLU A 92 -19.45 -1.53 2.10
CA GLU A 92 -18.61 -0.44 1.64
C GLU A 92 -18.01 -0.79 0.28
N LEU A 93 -18.04 0.15 -0.67
CA LEU A 93 -17.65 -0.07 -2.04
C LEU A 93 -16.49 0.81 -2.44
N ALA A 94 -15.51 0.21 -3.13
CA ALA A 94 -14.42 0.91 -3.79
C ALA A 94 -14.58 0.85 -5.32
N ALA A 95 -14.62 2.01 -5.98
CA ALA A 95 -14.47 2.07 -7.43
C ALA A 95 -13.00 2.00 -7.83
N CYS A 96 -12.69 1.42 -9.00
CA CYS A 96 -11.33 1.44 -9.53
C CYS A 96 -10.93 2.88 -9.91
N GLY A 97 -9.85 3.37 -9.32
CA GLY A 97 -9.09 4.48 -9.85
C GLY A 97 -8.09 3.99 -10.91
N SER A 98 -7.18 4.84 -11.34
CA SER A 98 -6.13 4.48 -12.27
C SER A 98 -5.19 3.41 -11.68
N SER A 99 -4.85 2.44 -12.49
CA SER A 99 -3.93 1.35 -12.13
C SER A 99 -2.48 1.80 -11.93
N ALA A 100 -2.16 3.03 -12.30
CA ALA A 100 -0.93 3.74 -11.95
C ALA A 100 -1.06 5.22 -12.30
N ARG A 101 -0.31 6.10 -11.62
CA ARG A 101 -0.22 7.52 -11.93
C ARG A 101 0.28 7.80 -13.36
N SER A 102 1.01 6.85 -13.96
CA SER A 102 1.55 6.92 -15.32
C SER A 102 0.54 6.54 -16.43
N MET A 103 -0.70 6.22 -16.09
CA MET A 103 -1.72 5.90 -17.09
C MET A 103 -2.08 7.15 -17.91
N ALA A 104 -2.25 6.98 -19.24
CA ALA A 104 -2.60 8.08 -20.13
C ALA A 104 -3.95 8.73 -19.79
N THR A 105 -4.82 8.02 -19.10
CA THR A 105 -6.16 8.46 -18.69
C THR A 105 -6.19 9.02 -17.27
N TYR A 106 -5.05 9.02 -16.57
CA TYR A 106 -4.95 9.49 -15.18
C TYR A 106 -5.53 10.89 -15.00
N GLY A 107 -6.19 11.12 -13.90
CA GLY A 107 -6.89 12.36 -13.55
C GLY A 107 -8.27 12.46 -14.20
N GLN A 108 -8.38 12.26 -15.51
CA GLN A 108 -9.68 12.21 -16.19
C GLN A 108 -10.45 10.93 -15.81
N TRP A 109 -9.75 9.82 -15.64
CA TRP A 109 -10.34 8.55 -15.20
C TRP A 109 -11.03 8.71 -13.84
N GLU A 110 -10.33 9.20 -12.83
CA GLU A 110 -10.86 9.40 -11.49
C GLU A 110 -12.07 10.33 -11.50
N GLN A 111 -11.96 11.45 -12.22
CA GLN A 111 -13.06 12.41 -12.30
C GLN A 111 -14.31 11.79 -12.94
N THR A 112 -14.17 11.14 -14.09
CA THR A 112 -15.31 10.55 -14.83
C THR A 112 -15.95 9.41 -14.02
N VAL A 113 -15.14 8.50 -13.47
CA VAL A 113 -15.63 7.39 -12.66
C VAL A 113 -16.39 7.90 -11.44
N LEU A 114 -15.86 8.90 -10.73
CA LEU A 114 -16.54 9.47 -9.58
C LEU A 114 -17.78 10.30 -9.97
N GLU A 115 -17.81 10.94 -11.12
CA GLU A 115 -19.02 11.60 -11.62
C GLU A 115 -20.18 10.59 -11.79
N HIS A 116 -19.91 9.35 -12.15
CA HIS A 116 -20.92 8.27 -12.19
C HIS A 116 -21.23 7.69 -10.80
N THR A 117 -20.21 7.38 -10.02
CA THR A 117 -20.33 6.46 -8.87
C THR A 117 -20.40 7.15 -7.51
N PHE A 118 -20.20 8.46 -7.41
CA PHE A 118 -20.02 9.23 -6.18
C PHE A 118 -21.01 8.88 -5.06
N ASP A 119 -22.28 8.73 -5.41
CA ASP A 119 -23.34 8.46 -4.42
C ASP A 119 -23.33 7.00 -3.95
N GLN A 120 -22.70 6.11 -4.70
CA GLN A 120 -22.70 4.67 -4.48
C GLN A 120 -21.45 4.12 -3.78
N VAL A 121 -20.32 4.84 -3.83
CA VAL A 121 -19.04 4.32 -3.32
C VAL A 121 -18.49 5.14 -2.17
N GLU A 122 -17.81 4.51 -1.25
CA GLU A 122 -17.08 5.16 -0.16
C GLU A 122 -15.63 5.45 -0.55
N TYR A 123 -15.07 4.66 -1.48
CA TYR A 123 -13.65 4.70 -1.83
C TYR A 123 -13.44 4.75 -3.33
N ILE A 124 -12.27 5.28 -3.70
CA ILE A 124 -11.64 5.06 -5.00
C ILE A 124 -10.29 4.40 -4.78
N SER A 125 -9.95 3.40 -5.60
CA SER A 125 -8.70 2.66 -5.43
C SER A 125 -7.52 3.36 -6.12
N LEU A 126 -6.31 3.09 -5.61
CA LEU A 126 -5.03 3.49 -6.20
C LEU A 126 -4.06 2.33 -6.15
N HIS A 127 -3.28 2.17 -7.23
CA HIS A 127 -2.21 1.18 -7.29
C HIS A 127 -0.87 1.84 -7.61
N THR A 128 0.21 1.31 -7.04
CA THR A 128 1.56 1.72 -7.41
C THR A 128 2.58 0.62 -7.15
N TYR A 129 3.55 0.50 -8.04
CA TYR A 129 4.70 -0.37 -7.87
C TYR A 129 5.98 0.44 -8.03
N LEU A 130 6.84 0.38 -7.02
CA LEU A 130 8.13 1.05 -6.99
C LEU A 130 9.21 0.14 -7.60
N ASN A 131 10.25 0.72 -8.16
CA ASN A 131 11.39 -0.05 -8.70
C ASN A 131 12.64 0.84 -8.81
N ASN A 132 13.79 0.23 -8.98
CA ASN A 132 15.06 0.92 -9.25
C ASN A 132 15.69 0.43 -10.55
N TYR A 133 15.00 0.57 -11.69
CA TYR A 133 15.53 0.18 -12.99
C TYR A 133 16.72 1.03 -13.43
N ALA A 134 16.82 2.26 -12.96
CA ALA A 134 17.93 3.16 -13.27
C ALA A 134 19.21 2.83 -12.49
N GLY A 135 19.12 2.05 -11.40
CA GLY A 135 20.23 1.83 -10.48
C GLY A 135 20.60 3.07 -9.67
N ASP A 136 19.71 4.06 -9.58
CA ASP A 136 19.87 5.27 -8.77
C ASP A 136 19.18 5.10 -7.42
N THR A 137 19.94 4.66 -6.42
CA THR A 137 19.41 4.43 -5.07
C THR A 137 18.87 5.73 -4.43
N ALA A 138 19.49 6.88 -4.67
CA ALA A 138 19.02 8.14 -4.08
C ALA A 138 17.63 8.52 -4.62
N ALA A 139 17.43 8.43 -5.94
CA ALA A 139 16.13 8.64 -6.56
C ALA A 139 15.10 7.58 -6.14
N PHE A 140 15.53 6.33 -5.98
CA PHE A 140 14.65 5.25 -5.52
C PHE A 140 14.18 5.45 -4.08
N LEU A 141 15.03 5.93 -3.18
CA LEU A 141 14.64 6.26 -1.80
C LEU A 141 13.75 7.51 -1.73
N ALA A 142 13.82 8.40 -2.74
CA ALA A 142 12.92 9.55 -2.86
C ALA A 142 11.55 9.19 -3.46
N CYS A 143 11.44 8.14 -4.30
CA CYS A 143 10.24 7.86 -5.08
C CYS A 143 8.93 7.67 -4.25
N PRO A 144 8.95 7.29 -2.95
CA PRO A 144 7.74 7.34 -2.13
C PRO A 144 7.09 8.73 -2.01
N ASP A 145 7.80 9.81 -2.31
CA ASP A 145 7.21 11.16 -2.33
C ASP A 145 6.29 11.36 -3.55
N LEU A 146 6.49 10.59 -4.63
CA LEU A 146 5.54 10.52 -5.74
C LEU A 146 4.24 9.81 -5.35
N MET A 147 4.29 8.91 -4.38
CA MET A 147 3.10 8.29 -3.81
C MET A 147 2.30 9.30 -2.99
N ASP A 148 2.97 10.17 -2.22
CA ASP A 148 2.32 11.30 -1.54
C ASP A 148 1.60 12.18 -2.55
N THR A 149 2.29 12.58 -3.63
CA THR A 149 1.71 13.38 -4.73
C THR A 149 0.49 12.69 -5.35
N PHE A 150 0.57 11.38 -5.65
CA PHE A 150 -0.54 10.62 -6.23
C PHE A 150 -1.77 10.63 -5.32
N ILE A 151 -1.58 10.41 -4.02
CA ILE A 151 -2.65 10.48 -3.02
C ILE A 151 -3.30 11.88 -3.01
N GLU A 152 -2.49 12.93 -2.93
CA GLU A 152 -2.97 14.32 -2.87
C GLU A 152 -3.73 14.74 -4.13
N GLU A 153 -3.25 14.37 -5.31
CA GLU A 153 -3.90 14.64 -6.59
C GLU A 153 -5.28 13.95 -6.68
N VAL A 154 -5.38 12.66 -6.33
CA VAL A 154 -6.67 11.93 -6.37
C VAL A 154 -7.62 12.47 -5.30
N VAL A 155 -7.13 12.86 -4.14
CA VAL A 155 -7.92 13.56 -3.12
C VAL A 155 -8.51 14.86 -3.68
N ALA A 156 -7.70 15.67 -4.35
CA ALA A 156 -8.15 16.94 -4.94
C ALA A 156 -9.23 16.72 -6.01
N ILE A 157 -9.08 15.70 -6.86
CA ILE A 157 -10.07 15.33 -7.87
C ILE A 157 -11.38 14.89 -7.19
N ALA A 158 -11.32 14.03 -6.21
CA ALA A 158 -12.50 13.55 -5.48
C ALA A 158 -13.23 14.69 -4.76
N ASP A 159 -12.50 15.61 -4.14
CA ASP A 159 -13.06 16.78 -3.46
C ASP A 159 -13.65 17.80 -4.49
N SER A 160 -13.08 17.89 -5.70
CA SER A 160 -13.67 18.67 -6.80
C SER A 160 -15.02 18.11 -7.25
N VAL A 161 -15.15 16.78 -7.39
CA VAL A 161 -16.44 16.14 -7.72
C VAL A 161 -17.45 16.37 -6.61
N ALA A 162 -17.06 16.25 -5.34
CA ALA A 162 -17.92 16.56 -4.20
C ALA A 162 -18.43 18.00 -4.24
N ALA A 163 -17.56 18.97 -4.54
CA ALA A 163 -17.90 20.40 -4.66
C ALA A 163 -18.88 20.66 -5.79
N LYS A 164 -18.68 20.07 -6.98
CA LYS A 164 -19.63 20.17 -8.12
C LYS A 164 -21.03 19.66 -7.72
N ARG A 165 -21.09 18.60 -6.92
CA ARG A 165 -22.33 18.00 -6.41
C ARG A 165 -22.91 18.72 -5.20
N ARG A 166 -22.21 19.72 -4.65
CA ARG A 166 -22.58 20.41 -3.40
C ARG A 166 -22.77 19.42 -2.24
N SER A 167 -21.97 18.36 -2.20
CA SER A 167 -22.04 17.28 -1.22
C SER A 167 -20.98 17.46 -0.15
N SER A 168 -21.33 17.16 1.11
CA SER A 168 -20.38 17.06 2.21
C SER A 168 -19.71 15.69 2.31
N LYS A 169 -20.14 14.71 1.50
CA LYS A 169 -19.52 13.37 1.46
C LYS A 169 -18.08 13.49 0.97
N ARG A 170 -17.19 12.81 1.65
CA ARG A 170 -15.78 12.69 1.28
C ARG A 170 -15.51 11.27 0.80
N ILE A 171 -15.07 11.14 -0.44
CA ILE A 171 -14.57 9.86 -0.95
C ILE A 171 -13.21 9.61 -0.30
N MET A 172 -13.05 8.45 0.31
CA MET A 172 -11.80 7.99 0.88
C MET A 172 -10.99 7.21 -0.16
N LEU A 173 -9.75 6.87 0.16
CA LEU A 173 -8.87 6.15 -0.73
C LEU A 173 -8.65 4.72 -0.22
N SER A 174 -8.72 3.76 -1.14
CA SER A 174 -8.27 2.39 -0.97
C SER A 174 -6.98 2.23 -1.75
N PHE A 175 -5.84 2.26 -1.06
CA PHE A 175 -4.55 1.97 -1.68
C PHE A 175 -4.32 0.46 -1.66
N ASP A 176 -5.13 -0.27 -2.43
CA ASP A 176 -5.36 -1.70 -2.28
C ASP A 176 -4.41 -2.58 -3.08
N GLU A 177 -3.48 -1.97 -3.83
CA GLU A 177 -2.39 -2.70 -4.47
C GLU A 177 -1.12 -1.85 -4.54
N TRP A 178 -0.08 -2.24 -3.81
CA TRP A 178 1.20 -1.56 -3.83
C TRP A 178 2.33 -2.48 -3.38
N ASN A 179 3.53 -2.28 -3.92
CA ASN A 179 4.77 -2.94 -3.48
C ASN A 179 5.98 -2.33 -4.21
N VAL A 180 7.16 -2.88 -3.95
CA VAL A 180 8.31 -2.84 -4.85
C VAL A 180 8.17 -4.02 -5.82
N TRP A 181 8.32 -3.78 -7.13
CA TRP A 181 8.20 -4.85 -8.11
C TRP A 181 9.00 -4.60 -9.38
N TYR A 182 9.83 -5.59 -9.74
CA TYR A 182 10.68 -5.60 -10.93
C TYR A 182 10.18 -6.65 -11.91
N ARG A 183 9.38 -6.26 -12.89
CA ARG A 183 8.83 -7.16 -13.91
C ARG A 183 9.89 -7.88 -14.75
N THR A 184 11.13 -7.43 -14.71
CA THR A 184 12.22 -7.87 -15.60
C THR A 184 13.34 -8.63 -14.90
N ARG A 185 13.32 -8.78 -13.59
CA ARG A 185 14.35 -9.54 -12.84
C ARG A 185 14.43 -11.02 -13.22
N ARG A 186 13.41 -11.55 -13.87
CA ARG A 186 13.41 -12.88 -14.48
C ARG A 186 13.20 -12.79 -15.98
N ASP A 187 14.05 -13.50 -16.72
CA ASP A 187 14.00 -13.52 -18.18
C ASP A 187 12.66 -14.11 -18.68
N ARG A 188 11.81 -13.25 -19.21
CA ARG A 188 10.56 -13.63 -19.85
C ARG A 188 10.78 -14.62 -21.01
N ALA A 189 11.93 -14.56 -21.67
CA ALA A 189 12.24 -15.43 -22.80
C ALA A 189 12.38 -16.89 -22.37
N THR A 190 12.80 -17.17 -21.15
CA THR A 190 12.88 -18.53 -20.60
C THR A 190 11.48 -19.13 -20.46
N ARG A 191 10.50 -18.36 -20.03
CA ARG A 191 9.11 -18.84 -19.84
C ARG A 191 8.41 -19.22 -21.13
N VAL A 192 8.64 -18.47 -22.20
CA VAL A 192 8.04 -18.73 -23.51
C VAL A 192 8.64 -19.96 -24.18
N LYS A 193 9.93 -20.24 -23.93
CA LYS A 193 10.65 -21.40 -24.48
C LYS A 193 10.24 -22.72 -23.82
N GLU A 194 9.78 -22.70 -22.59
CA GLU A 194 9.45 -23.89 -21.80
C GLU A 194 7.99 -24.37 -21.98
N GLY A 195 7.20 -23.70 -22.81
CA GLY A 195 5.81 -24.04 -23.06
C GLY A 195 4.89 -23.68 -21.89
N TRP A 196 4.02 -24.61 -21.47
CA TRP A 196 3.08 -24.42 -20.35
C TRP A 196 3.48 -25.28 -19.14
N PRO A 197 4.50 -24.87 -18.37
CA PRO A 197 4.93 -25.61 -17.20
C PRO A 197 3.87 -25.55 -16.09
N VAL A 198 3.80 -26.59 -15.26
CA VAL A 198 2.88 -26.66 -14.13
C VAL A 198 3.39 -25.76 -13.01
N ALA A 199 2.60 -24.72 -12.64
CA ALA A 199 2.88 -23.80 -11.56
C ALA A 199 4.32 -23.22 -11.59
N PRO A 200 4.76 -22.62 -12.69
CA PRO A 200 6.10 -22.04 -12.74
C PRO A 200 6.20 -20.83 -11.82
N PRO A 201 7.39 -20.56 -11.25
CA PRO A 201 7.61 -19.32 -10.54
C PRO A 201 7.58 -18.14 -11.52
N ILE A 202 6.64 -17.19 -11.34
CA ILE A 202 6.44 -16.06 -12.25
C ILE A 202 6.57 -14.68 -11.59
N LEU A 203 6.32 -14.59 -10.28
CA LEU A 203 6.32 -13.33 -9.51
C LEU A 203 7.09 -13.47 -8.19
N GLU A 204 8.00 -14.41 -8.08
CA GLU A 204 8.87 -14.60 -6.94
C GLU A 204 10.03 -13.60 -7.00
N GLU A 205 9.81 -12.41 -6.45
CA GLU A 205 10.85 -11.39 -6.30
C GLU A 205 11.76 -11.70 -5.10
N ILE A 206 13.01 -11.29 -5.21
CA ILE A 206 13.98 -11.30 -4.12
C ILE A 206 14.26 -9.84 -3.75
N TYR A 207 13.93 -9.47 -2.53
CA TYR A 207 14.05 -8.10 -2.06
C TYR A 207 15.38 -7.84 -1.35
N THR A 208 15.99 -6.72 -1.70
CA THR A 208 17.25 -6.23 -1.14
C THR A 208 17.01 -5.31 0.06
N MET A 209 18.08 -4.86 0.70
CA MET A 209 18.03 -3.84 1.73
C MET A 209 17.49 -2.50 1.18
N GLU A 210 17.92 -2.08 -0.03
CA GLU A 210 17.40 -0.83 -0.61
C GLU A 210 15.90 -0.90 -0.92
N ASP A 211 15.41 -2.08 -1.37
CA ASP A 211 13.96 -2.31 -1.56
C ASP A 211 13.20 -2.11 -0.24
N ALA A 212 13.74 -2.60 0.87
CA ALA A 212 13.13 -2.42 2.19
C ALA A 212 13.07 -0.95 2.63
N LEU A 213 14.06 -0.15 2.26
CA LEU A 213 14.09 1.28 2.57
C LEU A 213 13.04 2.06 1.77
N ALA A 214 12.96 1.84 0.45
CA ALA A 214 11.94 2.46 -0.39
C ALA A 214 10.52 2.02 0.04
N PHE A 215 10.36 0.73 0.35
CA PHE A 215 9.13 0.18 0.91
C PHE A 215 8.75 0.83 2.25
N GLY A 216 9.71 1.04 3.15
CA GLY A 216 9.51 1.77 4.40
C GLY A 216 9.07 3.22 4.16
N GLY A 217 9.63 3.88 3.15
CA GLY A 217 9.19 5.20 2.71
C GLY A 217 7.73 5.23 2.27
N ALA A 218 7.28 4.21 1.51
CA ALA A 218 5.87 4.04 1.13
C ALA A 218 4.96 3.82 2.36
N CYS A 219 5.40 3.02 3.34
CA CYS A 219 4.69 2.86 4.61
C CYS A 219 4.47 4.21 5.32
N ILE A 220 5.49 5.08 5.35
CA ILE A 220 5.38 6.42 5.93
C ILE A 220 4.36 7.27 5.15
N SER A 221 4.39 7.24 3.82
CA SER A 221 3.41 7.95 2.98
C SER A 221 1.98 7.53 3.32
N LEU A 222 1.70 6.23 3.38
CA LEU A 222 0.37 5.71 3.73
C LEU A 222 -0.10 6.19 5.12
N LEU A 223 0.79 6.16 6.12
CA LEU A 223 0.47 6.59 7.48
C LEU A 223 0.23 8.11 7.57
N ASN A 224 1.03 8.92 6.85
CA ASN A 224 0.89 10.37 6.86
C ASN A 224 -0.41 10.84 6.20
N HIS A 225 -0.98 10.04 5.29
CA HIS A 225 -2.25 10.28 4.62
C HIS A 225 -3.43 9.49 5.21
N ALA A 226 -3.32 8.98 6.44
CA ALA A 226 -4.36 8.17 7.09
C ALA A 226 -5.70 8.92 7.31
N ASP A 227 -5.74 10.24 7.14
CA ASP A 227 -6.97 11.02 7.11
C ASP A 227 -7.83 10.70 5.87
N ARG A 228 -7.22 10.31 4.75
CA ARG A 228 -7.89 9.97 3.49
C ARG A 228 -7.68 8.50 3.08
N VAL A 229 -6.49 7.94 3.25
CA VAL A 229 -6.21 6.52 2.97
C VAL A 229 -6.73 5.67 4.13
N LYS A 230 -7.81 4.93 3.91
CA LYS A 230 -8.44 4.09 4.94
C LYS A 230 -8.11 2.62 4.81
N THR A 231 -7.71 2.20 3.62
CA THR A 231 -7.29 0.84 3.33
C THR A 231 -5.97 0.88 2.58
N ALA A 232 -5.04 0.00 2.93
CA ALA A 232 -3.78 -0.18 2.22
C ALA A 232 -3.42 -1.68 2.24
N CYS A 233 -3.42 -2.33 1.07
CA CYS A 233 -3.18 -3.76 0.95
C CYS A 233 -1.88 -4.02 0.21
N LEU A 234 -0.98 -4.75 0.87
CA LEU A 234 0.26 -5.18 0.24
C LEU A 234 -0.01 -6.27 -0.81
N ALA A 235 0.47 -6.09 -2.00
CA ALA A 235 0.49 -7.11 -3.05
C ALA A 235 1.88 -7.78 -3.09
N GLN A 236 2.08 -9.00 -2.54
CA GLN A 236 1.14 -9.89 -1.88
C GLN A 236 1.75 -10.39 -0.55
N LEU A 237 1.42 -11.60 -0.07
CA LEU A 237 1.86 -12.01 1.27
C LEU A 237 2.93 -13.10 1.27
N VAL A 238 2.74 -14.18 0.48
CA VAL A 238 3.62 -15.35 0.48
C VAL A 238 4.02 -15.71 -0.94
N ASN A 239 5.30 -15.88 -1.19
CA ASN A 239 5.98 -16.30 -2.41
C ASN A 239 5.85 -15.33 -3.61
N VAL A 240 4.70 -14.75 -3.83
CA VAL A 240 4.38 -13.89 -5.00
C VAL A 240 4.58 -12.44 -4.61
N ILE A 241 5.62 -11.77 -5.14
CA ILE A 241 6.02 -10.38 -4.78
C ILE A 241 5.86 -10.12 -3.28
N ALA A 242 6.39 -11.00 -2.44
CA ALA A 242 5.94 -11.20 -1.08
C ALA A 242 7.01 -10.94 -0.01
N PRO A 243 6.62 -10.48 1.18
CA PRO A 243 7.53 -10.35 2.32
C PRO A 243 7.94 -11.69 2.94
N ILE A 244 7.25 -12.79 2.61
CA ILE A 244 7.51 -14.14 3.13
C ILE A 244 7.74 -15.09 1.97
N MET A 245 8.84 -15.83 2.03
CA MET A 245 9.15 -16.90 1.08
C MET A 245 9.09 -18.27 1.75
N THR A 246 8.74 -19.29 0.96
CA THR A 246 8.71 -20.68 1.42
C THR A 246 9.29 -21.61 0.36
N GLU A 247 9.83 -22.74 0.77
CA GLU A 247 10.23 -23.85 -0.06
C GLU A 247 9.30 -25.04 0.15
N LYS A 248 8.97 -25.75 -0.90
CA LYS A 248 8.10 -26.94 -0.78
C LYS A 248 8.74 -28.00 0.10
N GLY A 249 8.13 -28.28 1.26
CA GLY A 249 8.65 -29.21 2.26
C GLY A 249 9.91 -28.74 2.97
N GLY A 250 10.27 -27.46 2.84
CA GLY A 250 11.48 -26.87 3.35
C GLY A 250 11.23 -25.66 4.28
N ALA A 251 12.16 -24.72 4.24
CA ALA A 251 12.18 -23.54 5.09
C ALA A 251 11.12 -22.51 4.68
N ALA A 252 10.77 -21.64 5.65
CA ALA A 252 10.12 -20.37 5.42
C ALA A 252 10.99 -19.25 6.00
N TRP A 253 11.13 -18.13 5.28
CA TRP A 253 11.91 -17.00 5.76
C TRP A 253 11.26 -15.66 5.41
N ARG A 254 11.64 -14.63 6.14
CA ARG A 254 11.20 -13.25 5.96
C ARG A 254 12.15 -12.55 4.99
N GLN A 255 11.63 -11.95 3.94
CA GLN A 255 12.38 -11.04 3.09
C GLN A 255 12.61 -9.69 3.78
N THR A 256 13.44 -8.85 3.20
CA THR A 256 13.83 -7.56 3.80
C THR A 256 12.64 -6.62 3.99
N ILE A 257 11.68 -6.58 3.04
CA ILE A 257 10.45 -5.76 3.09
C ILE A 257 9.47 -6.19 4.19
N PHE A 258 9.62 -7.41 4.73
CA PHE A 258 8.80 -7.88 5.86
C PHE A 258 8.89 -6.95 7.07
N TRP A 259 10.08 -6.42 7.34
CA TRP A 259 10.31 -5.69 8.58
C TRP A 259 9.61 -4.34 8.63
N PRO A 260 9.72 -3.45 7.62
CA PRO A 260 8.96 -2.20 7.63
C PRO A 260 7.45 -2.43 7.70
N PHE A 261 6.92 -3.43 6.97
CA PHE A 261 5.50 -3.75 7.00
C PHE A 261 5.03 -4.25 8.37
N ALA A 262 5.75 -5.21 8.96
CA ALA A 262 5.43 -5.75 10.28
C ALA A 262 5.51 -4.67 11.37
N GLN A 263 6.48 -3.76 11.27
CA GLN A 263 6.64 -2.65 12.19
C GLN A 263 5.54 -1.59 11.99
N MET A 264 5.17 -1.27 10.76
CA MET A 264 4.00 -0.42 10.47
C MET A 264 2.72 -1.03 11.05
N SER A 265 2.47 -2.31 10.84
CA SER A 265 1.31 -3.02 11.39
C SER A 265 1.26 -3.01 12.91
N ARG A 266 2.43 -3.10 13.56
CA ARG A 266 2.54 -3.14 15.02
C ARG A 266 2.46 -1.74 15.65
N PHE A 267 3.21 -0.78 15.12
CA PHE A 267 3.41 0.55 15.72
C PHE A 267 2.57 1.65 15.06
N GLY A 268 1.91 1.36 13.95
CA GLY A 268 1.02 2.29 13.24
C GLY A 268 -0.40 2.35 13.80
N ARG A 269 -0.65 1.82 15.00
CA ARG A 269 -2.00 1.72 15.59
C ARG A 269 -2.31 2.90 16.48
N GLY A 270 -3.15 3.81 16.01
CA GLY A 270 -3.52 4.99 16.76
C GLY A 270 -3.96 6.15 15.88
N HIS A 271 -3.51 7.33 16.20
CA HIS A 271 -3.76 8.54 15.41
C HIS A 271 -2.46 9.01 14.77
N ALA A 272 -2.43 9.08 13.45
CA ALA A 272 -1.34 9.72 12.73
C ALA A 272 -1.29 11.21 13.08
N LEU A 273 -0.14 11.67 13.52
CA LEU A 273 0.11 13.05 13.88
C LEU A 273 0.73 13.78 12.69
N ARG A 274 0.31 15.00 12.46
CA ARG A 274 0.93 15.85 11.46
C ARG A 274 2.25 16.40 12.01
N ALA A 275 3.35 15.67 11.74
CA ALA A 275 4.69 16.09 12.14
C ALA A 275 5.20 17.20 11.19
N LYS A 276 5.77 18.27 11.77
CA LYS A 276 6.57 19.24 11.00
C LYS A 276 8.00 18.73 10.96
N VAL A 277 8.50 18.40 9.79
CA VAL A 277 9.87 17.94 9.56
C VAL A 277 10.67 19.11 8.98
N ASP A 278 11.81 19.41 9.60
CA ASP A 278 12.84 20.28 9.07
C ASP A 278 14.09 19.42 8.85
N SER A 279 14.52 19.27 7.61
CA SER A 279 15.59 18.37 7.20
C SER A 279 16.32 18.94 6.01
N PRO A 280 17.64 18.76 5.91
CA PRO A 280 18.32 18.95 4.62
C PRO A 280 17.64 18.14 3.53
N THR A 281 17.71 18.65 2.29
CA THR A 281 17.04 18.07 1.13
C THR A 281 18.01 17.82 0.01
N TYR A 282 17.57 17.03 -0.97
CA TYR A 282 18.27 16.81 -2.23
C TYR A 282 17.27 16.70 -3.38
N ASP A 283 17.71 17.03 -4.58
CA ASP A 283 16.91 16.83 -5.78
C ASP A 283 17.20 15.45 -6.38
N ALA A 284 16.17 14.81 -6.89
CA ALA A 284 16.27 13.54 -7.56
C ALA A 284 15.36 13.48 -8.78
N THR A 285 15.67 12.57 -9.70
CA THR A 285 14.78 12.27 -10.83
C THR A 285 14.55 10.77 -10.87
N TYR A 286 13.36 10.37 -10.53
CA TYR A 286 12.96 8.97 -10.56
C TYR A 286 12.62 8.54 -11.98
N TYR A 287 13.14 7.41 -12.41
CA TYR A 287 12.84 6.80 -13.70
C TYR A 287 12.00 5.54 -13.58
N ASP A 288 10.85 5.50 -14.25
CA ASP A 288 9.98 4.31 -14.35
C ASP A 288 9.72 3.95 -15.82
N PRO A 289 10.36 2.90 -16.37
CA PRO A 289 10.22 2.52 -17.78
C PRO A 289 8.91 1.82 -18.15
N ARG A 290 7.99 1.62 -17.21
CA ARG A 290 6.77 0.85 -17.43
C ARG A 290 5.69 1.56 -18.23
N GLY A 291 5.77 2.87 -18.41
CA GLY A 291 4.87 3.66 -19.24
C GLY A 291 5.30 3.69 -20.71
N LYS A 292 4.46 4.33 -21.55
CA LYS A 292 4.72 4.50 -22.99
C LYS A 292 5.39 5.86 -23.36
N GLN A 293 5.60 6.73 -22.37
CA GLN A 293 6.21 8.05 -22.53
C GLN A 293 7.49 8.12 -21.69
N ASP A 294 8.28 9.19 -21.86
CA ASP A 294 9.42 9.47 -21.00
C ASP A 294 8.97 9.55 -19.55
N ASN A 295 9.34 8.54 -18.78
CA ASN A 295 8.87 8.32 -17.42
C ASN A 295 9.91 8.80 -16.41
N TYR A 296 10.38 10.03 -16.61
CA TYR A 296 11.21 10.73 -15.66
C TYR A 296 10.35 11.63 -14.78
N TYR A 297 10.39 11.38 -13.49
CA TYR A 297 9.63 12.11 -12.49
C TYR A 297 10.58 12.91 -11.61
N PRO A 298 10.69 14.24 -11.80
CA PRO A 298 11.50 15.08 -10.92
C PRO A 298 10.86 15.12 -9.52
N ILE A 299 11.73 14.99 -8.51
CA ILE A 299 11.39 15.09 -7.09
C ILE A 299 12.28 16.18 -6.52
N ALA A 300 11.74 17.38 -6.42
CA ALA A 300 12.47 18.53 -5.89
C ALA A 300 12.47 18.52 -4.36
N ALA A 301 13.60 18.86 -3.77
CA ALA A 301 13.78 19.05 -2.34
C ALA A 301 13.29 17.86 -1.49
N ALA A 302 13.58 16.62 -1.93
CA ALA A 302 13.31 15.42 -1.14
C ALA A 302 14.04 15.49 0.20
N PRO A 303 13.35 15.43 1.36
CA PRO A 303 14.02 15.52 2.66
C PRO A 303 14.83 14.25 2.92
N TYR A 304 16.02 14.38 3.49
CA TYR A 304 16.79 13.22 3.93
C TYR A 304 16.08 12.44 5.04
N LEU A 305 15.32 13.13 5.89
CA LEU A 305 14.46 12.48 6.89
C LEU A 305 13.01 12.41 6.39
N LYS A 306 12.51 11.21 6.08
CA LYS A 306 11.07 10.95 5.97
C LYS A 306 10.58 10.35 7.28
N LEU A 307 9.47 10.86 7.83
CA LEU A 307 9.00 10.51 9.16
C LEU A 307 7.48 10.41 9.23
N SER A 308 6.99 9.43 9.98
CA SER A 308 5.61 9.37 10.47
C SER A 308 5.61 9.26 11.99
N ALA A 309 4.67 9.96 12.63
CA ALA A 309 4.47 9.96 14.07
C ALA A 309 3.04 9.50 14.40
N ILE A 310 2.92 8.52 15.29
CA ILE A 310 1.63 7.92 15.66
C ILE A 310 1.44 8.07 17.17
N ALA A 311 0.37 8.75 17.57
CA ALA A 311 -0.10 8.70 18.96
C ALA A 311 -0.78 7.34 19.20
N ASP A 312 -0.13 6.47 19.95
CA ASP A 312 -0.58 5.11 20.20
C ASP A 312 -1.84 5.13 21.08
N ARG A 313 -2.90 4.47 20.62
CA ARG A 313 -4.18 4.48 21.33
C ARG A 313 -4.14 3.66 22.63
N ALA A 314 -3.41 2.56 22.64
CA ALA A 314 -3.38 1.62 23.76
C ALA A 314 -2.44 2.09 24.88
N THR A 315 -1.23 2.51 24.52
CA THR A 315 -0.18 2.90 25.48
C THR A 315 -0.23 4.39 25.84
N LYS A 316 -0.99 5.19 25.08
CA LYS A 316 -0.95 6.67 25.14
C LYS A 316 0.47 7.22 24.90
N GLY A 317 1.28 6.43 24.22
CA GLY A 317 2.65 6.74 23.86
C GLY A 317 2.79 7.32 22.46
N LEU A 318 4.02 7.42 22.01
CA LEU A 318 4.37 7.94 20.70
C LEU A 318 5.22 6.92 19.94
N ASN A 319 4.81 6.57 18.75
CA ASN A 319 5.61 5.74 17.84
C ASN A 319 6.12 6.62 16.69
N LEU A 320 7.41 6.56 16.45
CA LEU A 320 8.09 7.26 15.36
C LEU A 320 8.63 6.21 14.38
N MET A 321 8.29 6.36 13.11
CA MET A 321 8.85 5.59 11.99
C MET A 321 9.65 6.54 11.12
N MET A 322 10.92 6.24 10.92
CA MET A 322 11.90 7.17 10.34
C MET A 322 12.71 6.48 9.26
N LEU A 323 12.86 7.14 8.13
CA LEU A 323 13.76 6.75 7.05
C LEU A 323 14.84 7.81 6.90
N ASN A 324 16.11 7.44 7.10
CA ASN A 324 17.25 8.24 6.67
C ASN A 324 17.61 7.86 5.24
N ARG A 325 17.43 8.80 4.31
CA ARG A 325 17.72 8.62 2.87
C ARG A 325 19.17 8.95 2.50
N HIS A 326 19.95 9.52 3.42
CA HIS A 326 21.35 9.82 3.14
C HIS A 326 22.14 8.52 3.04
N LEU A 327 22.79 8.28 1.90
CA LEU A 327 23.40 6.98 1.60
C LEU A 327 24.68 6.72 2.40
N THR A 328 25.40 7.75 2.79
CA THR A 328 26.74 7.65 3.42
C THR A 328 26.82 8.30 4.79
N GLU A 329 25.97 9.29 5.10
CA GLU A 329 26.06 10.05 6.32
C GLU A 329 24.98 9.66 7.34
N PRO A 330 25.34 9.54 8.63
CA PRO A 330 24.35 9.42 9.68
C PRO A 330 23.56 10.73 9.85
N LEU A 331 22.33 10.62 10.24
CA LEU A 331 21.46 11.78 10.45
C LEU A 331 21.15 11.97 11.94
N SER A 332 21.60 13.09 12.51
CA SER A 332 21.22 13.49 13.85
C SER A 332 19.82 14.08 13.85
N VAL A 333 18.93 13.51 14.66
CA VAL A 333 17.50 13.88 14.72
C VAL A 333 17.17 14.37 16.12
N GLU A 334 16.51 15.52 16.18
CA GLU A 334 15.89 16.03 17.40
C GLU A 334 14.37 16.09 17.18
N VAL A 335 13.61 15.47 18.07
CA VAL A 335 12.15 15.46 18.03
C VAL A 335 11.60 16.15 19.27
N MET A 336 10.74 17.15 19.05
CA MET A 336 9.94 17.77 20.12
C MET A 336 8.58 17.04 20.19
N ALA A 337 8.50 16.07 21.07
CA ALA A 337 7.32 15.22 21.27
C ALA A 337 6.31 15.87 22.24
N ARG A 338 5.76 17.02 21.84
CA ARG A 338 4.85 17.81 22.69
C ARG A 338 3.62 17.01 23.10
N GLY A 339 3.33 17.01 24.39
CA GLY A 339 2.22 16.24 24.98
C GLY A 339 2.59 14.80 25.36
N PHE A 340 3.87 14.39 25.21
CA PHE A 340 4.37 13.05 25.56
C PHE A 340 5.43 13.08 26.67
N SER A 341 5.35 14.07 27.59
CA SER A 341 6.23 14.14 28.75
C SER A 341 6.03 12.93 29.68
N GLY A 342 7.08 12.57 30.45
CA GLY A 342 7.04 11.47 31.40
C GLY A 342 7.01 10.07 30.78
N LYS A 343 7.19 9.97 29.45
CA LYS A 343 7.31 8.69 28.74
C LYS A 343 8.73 8.16 28.79
N SER A 344 8.87 6.85 28.56
CA SER A 344 10.15 6.16 28.43
C SER A 344 10.27 5.46 27.09
N VAL A 345 11.49 5.23 26.61
CA VAL A 345 11.73 4.47 25.39
C VAL A 345 11.53 2.99 25.67
N VAL A 346 10.47 2.41 25.09
CA VAL A 346 10.13 0.98 25.27
C VAL A 346 10.60 0.12 24.10
N ALA A 347 10.80 0.70 22.91
CA ALA A 347 11.41 0.04 21.77
C ALA A 347 12.21 1.05 20.93
N ALA A 348 13.37 0.61 20.48
CA ALA A 348 14.19 1.37 19.56
C ALA A 348 14.97 0.39 18.66
N MET A 349 14.67 0.36 17.39
CA MET A 349 15.28 -0.57 16.45
C MET A 349 15.52 0.10 15.10
N THR A 350 16.52 -0.42 14.40
CA THR A 350 16.91 0.05 13.07
C THR A 350 17.16 -1.15 12.15
N LEU A 351 16.75 -1.03 10.92
CA LEU A 351 17.11 -1.88 9.80
C LEU A 351 18.17 -1.12 9.00
N HIS A 352 19.37 -1.66 8.97
CA HIS A 352 20.52 -1.06 8.29
C HIS A 352 21.51 -2.14 7.93
N ASP A 353 22.04 -2.07 6.72
CA ASP A 353 23.19 -2.83 6.24
C ASP A 353 24.04 -1.93 5.35
N LYS A 354 25.36 -2.10 5.40
CA LYS A 354 26.29 -1.36 4.53
C LYS A 354 26.16 -1.79 3.07
N ASP A 355 25.77 -3.05 2.84
CA ASP A 355 25.45 -3.59 1.54
C ASP A 355 23.96 -3.43 1.26
N LEU A 356 23.62 -2.43 0.46
CA LEU A 356 22.24 -2.16 0.08
C LEU A 356 21.63 -3.24 -0.84
N GLN A 357 22.46 -4.13 -1.40
CA GLN A 357 22.02 -5.29 -2.17
C GLN A 357 21.88 -6.56 -1.31
N ALA A 358 22.13 -6.48 0.00
CA ALA A 358 21.94 -7.59 0.92
C ALA A 358 20.49 -8.10 0.90
N VAL A 359 20.35 -9.44 0.87
CA VAL A 359 19.07 -10.15 0.82
C VAL A 359 18.95 -11.17 1.95
N ASN A 360 17.75 -11.54 2.32
CA ASN A 360 17.47 -12.70 3.15
C ASN A 360 17.18 -13.92 2.26
N SER A 361 17.57 -15.10 2.74
CA SER A 361 17.37 -16.38 2.05
C SER A 361 17.12 -17.50 3.07
N ALA A 362 16.74 -18.68 2.59
CA ALA A 362 16.62 -19.87 3.44
C ALA A 362 17.93 -20.16 4.23
N ALA A 363 19.11 -19.96 3.61
CA ALA A 363 20.39 -20.19 4.24
C ALA A 363 20.83 -19.05 5.20
N ALA A 364 20.30 -17.83 5.01
CA ALA A 364 20.64 -16.65 5.81
C ALA A 364 19.36 -15.81 6.08
N PRO A 365 18.39 -16.31 6.86
CA PRO A 365 17.06 -15.71 7.00
C PRO A 365 17.05 -14.37 7.74
N ASP A 366 18.06 -14.07 8.51
CA ASP A 366 18.19 -12.86 9.33
C ASP A 366 19.45 -12.03 8.94
N ARG A 367 19.95 -12.15 7.68
CA ARG A 367 21.07 -11.35 7.17
C ARG A 367 20.74 -9.86 7.29
N VAL A 368 19.53 -9.48 6.89
CA VAL A 368 18.94 -8.17 7.06
C VAL A 368 17.78 -8.30 8.05
N ALA A 369 17.99 -7.86 9.28
CA ALA A 369 16.99 -7.91 10.33
C ALA A 369 17.12 -6.68 11.26
N PRO A 370 16.05 -6.23 11.91
CA PRO A 370 16.10 -5.12 12.84
C PRO A 370 17.06 -5.39 13.99
N ARG A 371 17.90 -4.42 14.29
CA ARG A 371 18.83 -4.42 15.40
C ARG A 371 18.51 -3.27 16.34
N LYS A 372 19.04 -3.30 17.56
CA LYS A 372 18.88 -2.20 18.51
C LYS A 372 19.46 -0.92 17.90
N LEU A 373 18.64 0.14 17.86
CA LEU A 373 19.10 1.47 17.51
C LEU A 373 20.07 1.96 18.61
N GLY A 374 21.06 2.74 18.23
CA GLY A 374 22.06 3.28 19.14
C GLY A 374 21.47 4.12 20.27
N ARG A 375 22.31 4.90 20.91
CA ARG A 375 21.93 5.70 22.07
C ARG A 375 20.81 6.71 21.72
N ILE A 376 19.73 6.70 22.53
CA ILE A 376 18.66 7.69 22.50
C ILE A 376 18.71 8.46 23.81
N SER A 377 18.68 9.78 23.73
CA SER A 377 18.49 10.68 24.87
C SER A 377 17.06 11.17 24.88
N LEU A 378 16.40 11.04 26.01
CA LEU A 378 15.07 11.59 26.27
C LEU A 378 15.17 12.54 27.47
N ASP A 379 14.87 13.81 27.23
CA ASP A 379 14.85 14.86 28.24
C ASP A 379 13.51 15.59 28.16
N GLY A 380 12.63 15.29 29.09
CA GLY A 380 11.24 15.75 29.07
C GLY A 380 10.51 15.28 27.79
N GLU A 381 10.20 16.24 26.92
CA GLU A 381 9.57 15.99 25.61
C GLU A 381 10.59 15.97 24.46
N ARG A 382 11.86 16.16 24.73
CA ARG A 382 12.91 16.24 23.73
C ARG A 382 13.61 14.90 23.56
N ILE A 383 13.52 14.34 22.35
CA ILE A 383 14.18 13.10 21.98
C ILE A 383 15.34 13.44 21.05
N LYS A 384 16.54 12.95 21.36
CA LYS A 384 17.73 13.06 20.48
C LYS A 384 18.24 11.66 20.17
N LEU A 385 18.49 11.42 18.90
CA LEU A 385 19.03 10.17 18.39
C LEU A 385 19.81 10.39 17.10
N THR A 386 20.55 9.36 16.69
CA THR A 386 21.26 9.36 15.41
C THR A 386 20.80 8.14 14.61
N LEU A 387 20.35 8.38 13.38
CA LEU A 387 19.98 7.34 12.43
C LEU A 387 21.20 6.97 11.59
N PRO A 388 21.53 5.68 11.41
CA PRO A 388 22.56 5.27 10.48
C PRO A 388 22.27 5.78 9.05
N PRO A 389 23.28 5.85 8.16
CA PRO A 389 23.04 6.08 6.75
C PRO A 389 22.11 5.04 6.17
N ALA A 390 21.31 5.36 5.16
CA ALA A 390 20.43 4.44 4.46
C ALA A 390 19.77 3.45 5.43
N SER A 391 18.89 3.97 6.32
CA SER A 391 18.30 3.16 7.39
C SER A 391 16.82 3.44 7.60
N TRP A 392 16.11 2.39 7.94
CA TRP A 392 14.75 2.44 8.47
C TRP A 392 14.79 2.22 9.98
N SER A 393 14.15 3.10 10.74
CA SER A 393 14.18 3.03 12.21
C SER A 393 12.82 3.25 12.83
N VAL A 394 12.56 2.56 13.94
CA VAL A 394 11.36 2.71 14.76
C VAL A 394 11.75 3.00 16.20
N VAL A 395 11.14 4.04 16.77
CA VAL A 395 11.24 4.38 18.20
C VAL A 395 9.84 4.44 18.78
N SER A 396 9.62 3.76 19.89
CA SER A 396 8.35 3.73 20.61
C SER A 396 8.54 4.22 22.04
N LEU A 397 7.69 5.15 22.43
CA LEU A 397 7.57 5.66 23.79
C LEU A 397 6.27 5.18 24.43
N ALA A 398 6.32 4.78 25.71
CA ALA A 398 5.13 4.43 26.48
C ALA A 398 5.19 4.96 27.92
#